data_77ed78357773246cd1b81b33ecf169f1
#
_entry.id   77ed78357773246cd1b81b33ecf169f1
#
_cell.length_a   1.000
_cell.length_b   1.000
_cell.length_c   1.000
_cell.angle_alpha   90.00
_cell.angle_beta   90.00
_cell.angle_gamma   90.00
#
_symmetry.space_group_name_H-M   'P 1'
#
loop_
_entity.id
_entity.type
_entity.pdbx_description
1 polymer ?
#
loop_
_entity_poly.entity_id
_entity_poly.type
_entity_poly.pdbx_seq_one_letter_code
_entity_poly.pdbx_strand_id
1 'polypeptide(L)'
;MKKPFSLWVLVFFMVFLALGGAVGAYHFISDPTGVSIGMEKELALLPVPNYTLPGIFLLGVMTLTPLFLTFGLIAKPNISFIQALLRFAPYHWAWTGTVLLGVILMLWLVVEAYFIGIIAPIQYVTAINGLLILVLPLIPSIKNYYRWH
;
A
#
# COMPACT_ATOMS: atom_id res chain seq x y z
N MET A 1 -25.19 -1.27 10.25
CA MET A 1 -24.34 -2.41 10.72
C MET A 1 -23.16 -1.89 11.52
N LYS A 2 -22.80 -2.59 12.59
CA LYS A 2 -21.58 -2.25 13.36
C LYS A 2 -20.33 -2.61 12.53
N LYS A 3 -19.29 -1.78 12.67
CA LYS A 3 -17.99 -2.05 12.02
C LYS A 3 -17.39 -3.35 12.60
N PRO A 4 -16.99 -4.31 11.76
CA PRO A 4 -16.40 -5.56 12.26
C PRO A 4 -15.02 -5.30 12.88
N PHE A 5 -14.64 -6.11 13.87
CA PHE A 5 -13.32 -6.01 14.50
C PHE A 5 -12.18 -6.19 13.49
N SER A 6 -12.36 -7.10 12.52
CA SER A 6 -11.40 -7.34 11.44
C SER A 6 -11.10 -6.10 10.60
N LEU A 7 -12.05 -5.14 10.50
CA LEU A 7 -11.80 -3.86 9.85
C LEU A 7 -10.74 -3.05 10.60
N TRP A 8 -10.75 -3.04 11.91
CA TRP A 8 -9.76 -2.31 12.71
C TRP A 8 -8.37 -2.94 12.62
N VAL A 9 -8.32 -4.27 12.46
CA VAL A 9 -7.06 -4.98 12.15
C VAL A 9 -6.52 -4.53 10.78
N LEU A 10 -7.37 -4.46 9.76
CA LEU A 10 -7.00 -3.93 8.44
C LEU A 10 -6.50 -2.48 8.53
N VAL A 11 -7.22 -1.61 9.23
CA VAL A 11 -6.85 -0.21 9.45
C VAL A 11 -5.46 -0.10 10.10
N PHE A 12 -5.18 -0.95 11.09
CA PHE A 12 -3.86 -1.00 11.71
C PHE A 12 -2.75 -1.26 10.68
N PHE A 13 -2.91 -2.27 9.81
CA PHE A 13 -1.90 -2.58 8.79
C PHE A 13 -1.81 -1.51 7.70
N MET A 14 -2.92 -0.84 7.37
CA MET A 14 -2.91 0.30 6.45
C MET A 14 -2.12 1.49 7.01
N VAL A 15 -2.31 1.83 8.28
CA VAL A 15 -1.56 2.89 8.95
C VAL A 15 -0.09 2.50 9.12
N PHE A 16 0.18 1.25 9.47
CA PHE A 16 1.54 0.73 9.56
C PHE A 16 2.29 0.84 8.22
N LEU A 17 1.63 0.49 7.11
CA LEU A 17 2.18 0.68 5.77
C LEU A 17 2.48 2.16 5.50
N ALA A 18 1.55 3.05 5.82
CA ALA A 18 1.71 4.49 5.60
C ALA A 18 2.90 5.07 6.36
N LEU A 19 3.11 4.65 7.60
CA LEU A 19 4.27 5.07 8.40
C LEU A 19 5.58 4.57 7.80
N GLY A 20 5.65 3.31 7.41
CA GLY A 20 6.82 2.74 6.74
C GLY A 20 7.11 3.41 5.40
N GLY A 21 6.08 3.65 4.60
CA GLY A 21 6.18 4.37 3.33
C GLY A 21 6.68 5.80 3.50
N ALA A 22 6.20 6.51 4.53
CA ALA A 22 6.64 7.88 4.84
C ALA A 22 8.12 7.94 5.21
N VAL A 23 8.59 7.01 6.03
CA VAL A 23 10.00 6.92 6.41
C VAL A 23 10.88 6.62 5.20
N GLY A 24 10.51 5.64 4.38
CA GLY A 24 11.25 5.30 3.16
C GLY A 24 11.25 6.44 2.15
N ALA A 25 10.11 7.09 1.94
CA ALA A 25 9.98 8.26 1.06
C ALA A 25 10.86 9.41 1.52
N TYR A 26 10.89 9.70 2.82
CA TYR A 26 11.75 10.74 3.39
C TYR A 26 13.22 10.47 3.07
N HIS A 27 13.72 9.24 3.28
CA HIS A 27 15.10 8.91 2.99
C HIS A 27 15.43 9.00 1.51
N PHE A 28 14.61 8.43 0.63
CA PHE A 28 14.88 8.40 -0.80
C PHE A 28 14.73 9.77 -1.49
N ILE A 29 13.85 10.63 -1.00
CA ILE A 29 13.67 11.98 -1.56
C ILE A 29 14.74 12.93 -1.04
N SER A 30 15.09 12.83 0.26
CA SER A 30 16.13 13.69 0.85
C SER A 30 17.54 13.30 0.43
N ASP A 31 17.81 12.03 0.16
CA ASP A 31 19.08 11.52 -0.37
C ASP A 31 18.83 10.51 -1.50
N PRO A 32 18.66 10.99 -2.75
CA PRO A 32 18.44 10.11 -3.91
C PRO A 32 19.60 9.17 -4.25
N THR A 33 20.78 9.36 -3.66
CA THR A 33 21.92 8.47 -3.87
C THR A 33 21.83 7.17 -3.08
N GLY A 34 21.03 7.14 -2.01
CA GLY A 34 20.86 6.00 -1.11
C GLY A 34 22.04 5.79 -0.12
N VAL A 35 23.02 6.68 -0.11
CA VAL A 35 24.21 6.56 0.79
C VAL A 35 23.79 6.61 2.25
N SER A 36 22.86 7.50 2.61
CA SER A 36 22.40 7.69 3.99
C SER A 36 21.79 6.45 4.64
N ILE A 37 21.34 5.51 3.83
CA ILE A 37 20.74 4.23 4.29
C ILE A 37 21.51 3.00 3.79
N GLY A 38 22.70 3.21 3.21
CA GLY A 38 23.58 2.13 2.75
C GLY A 38 23.05 1.35 1.55
N MET A 39 22.26 1.98 0.68
CA MET A 39 21.66 1.36 -0.51
C MET A 39 22.24 1.87 -1.84
N GLU A 40 23.40 2.50 -1.82
CA GLU A 40 24.05 3.01 -3.02
C GLU A 40 24.45 1.92 -4.01
N LYS A 41 24.76 0.72 -3.51
CA LYS A 41 25.15 -0.43 -4.36
C LYS A 41 23.96 -1.02 -5.11
N GLU A 42 22.82 -1.09 -4.44
CA GLU A 42 21.58 -1.62 -5.01
C GLU A 42 21.02 -0.71 -6.12
N LEU A 43 21.31 0.57 -6.08
CA LEU A 43 20.92 1.52 -7.12
C LEU A 43 21.44 1.10 -8.51
N ALA A 44 22.63 0.53 -8.60
CA ALA A 44 23.22 0.06 -9.86
C ALA A 44 22.40 -1.10 -10.49
N LEU A 45 21.61 -1.82 -9.71
CA LEU A 45 20.76 -2.93 -10.15
C LEU A 45 19.38 -2.47 -10.62
N LEU A 46 18.99 -1.25 -10.32
CA LEU A 46 17.66 -0.70 -10.63
C LEU A 46 17.67 0.02 -11.99
N PRO A 47 16.54 -0.04 -12.74
CA PRO A 47 16.40 0.63 -14.03
C PRO A 47 16.09 2.13 -13.87
N VAL A 48 16.65 2.79 -12.86
CA VAL A 48 16.43 4.22 -12.54
C VAL A 48 17.77 4.89 -12.23
N PRO A 49 17.91 6.21 -12.50
CA PRO A 49 19.17 6.92 -12.29
C PRO A 49 19.46 7.21 -10.80
N ASN A 50 18.42 7.28 -9.97
CA ASN A 50 18.51 7.54 -8.54
C ASN A 50 17.22 7.08 -7.82
N TYR A 51 17.15 7.27 -6.50
CA TYR A 51 16.01 6.86 -5.69
C TYR A 51 14.84 7.86 -5.66
N THR A 52 14.86 8.92 -6.46
CA THR A 52 13.75 9.90 -6.49
C THR A 52 12.43 9.25 -6.91
N LEU A 53 12.42 8.47 -7.99
CA LEU A 53 11.21 7.79 -8.47
C LEU A 53 10.69 6.74 -7.48
N PRO A 54 11.52 5.83 -6.93
CA PRO A 54 11.11 4.98 -5.82
C PRO A 54 10.57 5.75 -4.61
N GLY A 55 11.20 6.88 -4.25
CA GLY A 55 10.73 7.73 -3.16
C GLY A 55 9.35 8.35 -3.41
N ILE A 56 9.08 8.80 -4.63
CA ILE A 56 7.77 9.31 -5.04
C ILE A 56 6.72 8.19 -4.99
N PHE A 57 7.07 6.98 -5.42
CA PHE A 57 6.19 5.81 -5.31
C PHE A 57 5.85 5.51 -3.83
N LEU A 58 6.84 5.49 -2.95
CA LEU A 58 6.62 5.28 -1.51
C LEU A 58 5.71 6.35 -0.92
N LEU A 59 5.91 7.61 -1.30
CA LEU A 59 5.07 8.71 -0.82
C LEU A 59 3.63 8.59 -1.34
N GLY A 60 3.45 8.40 -2.64
CA GLY A 60 2.12 8.34 -3.26
C GLY A 60 1.36 7.06 -2.93
N VAL A 61 1.97 5.92 -3.24
CA VAL A 61 1.30 4.61 -3.18
C VAL A 61 1.34 4.00 -1.78
N MET A 62 2.45 4.11 -1.08
CA MET A 62 2.61 3.46 0.24
C MET A 62 2.31 4.38 1.43
N THR A 63 2.11 5.68 1.22
CA THR A 63 1.81 6.64 2.29
C THR A 63 0.45 7.29 2.09
N LEU A 64 0.29 8.09 1.05
CA LEU A 64 -0.94 8.86 0.84
C LEU A 64 -2.13 7.98 0.49
N THR A 65 -1.94 6.99 -0.37
CA THR A 65 -3.02 6.08 -0.79
C THR A 65 -3.59 5.28 0.38
N PRO A 66 -2.79 4.58 1.23
CA PRO A 66 -3.36 3.86 2.36
C PRO A 66 -4.03 4.78 3.39
N LEU A 67 -3.55 6.00 3.61
CA LEU A 67 -4.22 6.97 4.49
C LEU A 67 -5.57 7.40 3.91
N PHE A 68 -5.64 7.70 2.62
CA PHE A 68 -6.89 8.06 1.95
C PHE A 68 -7.90 6.91 1.95
N LEU A 69 -7.44 5.69 1.66
CA LEU A 69 -8.29 4.50 1.71
C LEU A 69 -8.76 4.19 3.14
N THR A 70 -7.90 4.38 4.14
CA THR A 70 -8.29 4.23 5.56
C THR A 70 -9.42 5.19 5.94
N PHE A 71 -9.32 6.46 5.52
CA PHE A 71 -10.43 7.40 5.66
C PHE A 71 -11.70 6.89 4.99
N GLY A 72 -11.57 6.41 3.75
CA GLY A 72 -12.70 5.84 2.99
C GLY A 72 -13.32 4.61 3.66
N LEU A 73 -12.50 3.74 4.25
CA LEU A 73 -12.96 2.55 4.97
C LEU A 73 -13.71 2.92 6.26
N ILE A 74 -13.24 3.92 7.00
CA ILE A 74 -13.83 4.34 8.27
C ILE A 74 -15.07 5.18 8.06
N ALA A 75 -15.01 6.21 7.22
CA ALA A 75 -16.08 7.20 7.04
C ALA A 75 -17.10 6.80 5.99
N LYS A 76 -16.74 5.93 5.05
CA LYS A 76 -17.59 5.50 3.90
C LYS A 76 -18.19 6.67 3.11
N PRO A 77 -17.42 7.71 2.76
CA PRO A 77 -17.97 8.84 2.01
C PRO A 77 -18.34 8.39 0.60
N ASN A 78 -19.47 8.93 0.10
CA ASN A 78 -19.85 8.70 -1.28
C ASN A 78 -19.13 9.70 -2.19
N ILE A 79 -18.01 9.27 -2.80
CA ILE A 79 -17.27 10.06 -3.78
C ILE A 79 -17.60 9.51 -5.15
N SER A 80 -18.60 10.12 -5.78
CA SER A 80 -19.22 9.64 -7.03
C SER A 80 -18.20 9.40 -8.15
N PHE A 81 -17.21 10.27 -8.31
CA PHE A 81 -16.18 10.12 -9.33
C PHE A 81 -15.35 8.84 -9.11
N ILE A 82 -14.86 8.63 -7.88
CA ILE A 82 -14.04 7.44 -7.55
C ILE A 82 -14.89 6.18 -7.62
N GLN A 83 -16.13 6.25 -7.15
CA GLN A 83 -17.05 5.11 -7.22
C GLN A 83 -17.35 4.75 -8.68
N ALA A 84 -17.50 5.72 -9.56
CA ALA A 84 -17.71 5.48 -11.00
C ALA A 84 -16.48 4.84 -11.65
N LEU A 85 -15.27 5.25 -11.27
CA LEU A 85 -14.02 4.67 -11.75
C LEU A 85 -13.83 3.21 -11.31
N LEU A 86 -14.24 2.88 -10.09
CA LEU A 86 -14.07 1.56 -9.48
C LEU A 86 -15.34 0.70 -9.49
N ARG A 87 -16.35 1.06 -10.30
CA ARG A 87 -17.65 0.36 -10.34
C ARG A 87 -17.65 -1.02 -11.00
N PHE A 88 -16.49 -1.48 -11.49
CA PHE A 88 -16.35 -2.85 -11.98
C PHE A 88 -16.54 -3.92 -10.89
N ALA A 89 -16.52 -3.52 -9.62
CA ALA A 89 -16.80 -4.39 -8.48
C ALA A 89 -18.03 -3.88 -7.70
N PRO A 90 -18.92 -4.77 -7.21
CA PRO A 90 -20.14 -4.39 -6.49
C PRO A 90 -19.86 -4.02 -5.03
N TYR A 91 -18.83 -3.21 -4.80
CA TYR A 91 -18.36 -2.82 -3.47
C TYR A 91 -18.08 -1.33 -3.41
N HIS A 92 -18.05 -0.80 -2.18
CA HIS A 92 -17.65 0.58 -1.93
C HIS A 92 -16.22 0.82 -2.43
N TRP A 93 -15.97 1.97 -3.03
CA TRP A 93 -14.69 2.31 -3.66
C TRP A 93 -13.47 2.10 -2.75
N ALA A 94 -13.61 2.40 -1.44
CA ALA A 94 -12.50 2.23 -0.50
C ALA A 94 -12.11 0.76 -0.31
N TRP A 95 -13.09 -0.16 -0.33
CA TRP A 95 -12.80 -1.60 -0.30
C TRP A 95 -12.09 -2.05 -1.57
N THR A 96 -12.63 -1.67 -2.73
CA THR A 96 -12.04 -2.01 -4.03
C THR A 96 -10.63 -1.43 -4.16
N GLY A 97 -10.44 -0.17 -3.75
CA GLY A 97 -9.13 0.48 -3.74
C GLY A 97 -8.13 -0.21 -2.81
N THR A 98 -8.58 -0.72 -1.66
CA THR A 98 -7.71 -1.45 -0.73
C THR A 98 -7.24 -2.78 -1.32
N VAL A 99 -8.12 -3.52 -1.98
CA VAL A 99 -7.72 -4.75 -2.69
C VAL A 99 -6.73 -4.45 -3.81
N LEU A 100 -6.97 -3.41 -4.60
CA LEU A 100 -6.06 -2.97 -5.66
C LEU A 100 -4.70 -2.54 -5.08
N LEU A 101 -4.69 -1.82 -3.97
CA LEU A 101 -3.44 -1.46 -3.27
C LEU A 101 -2.65 -2.71 -2.89
N GLY A 102 -3.30 -3.72 -2.31
CA GLY A 102 -2.66 -4.99 -1.98
C GLY A 102 -2.04 -5.69 -3.19
N VAL A 103 -2.73 -5.70 -4.33
CA VAL A 103 -2.20 -6.23 -5.59
C VAL A 103 -0.97 -5.43 -6.06
N ILE A 104 -1.05 -4.10 -6.04
CA ILE A 104 0.05 -3.22 -6.43
C ILE A 104 1.28 -3.46 -5.55
N LEU A 105 1.10 -3.62 -4.24
CA LEU A 105 2.19 -3.92 -3.32
C LEU A 105 2.85 -5.27 -3.60
N MET A 106 2.07 -6.31 -3.91
CA MET A 106 2.62 -7.61 -4.27
C MET A 106 3.42 -7.52 -5.58
N LEU A 107 2.91 -6.83 -6.59
CA LEU A 107 3.61 -6.61 -7.85
C LEU A 107 4.91 -5.81 -7.64
N TRP A 108 4.86 -4.76 -6.83
CA TRP A 108 6.05 -3.97 -6.50
C TRP A 108 7.14 -4.83 -5.85
N LEU A 109 6.77 -5.66 -4.88
CA LEU A 109 7.71 -6.55 -4.20
C LEU A 109 8.32 -7.60 -5.14
N VAL A 110 7.54 -8.11 -6.10
CA VAL A 110 8.06 -9.02 -7.13
C VAL A 110 9.08 -8.29 -8.01
N VAL A 111 8.78 -7.08 -8.44
CA VAL A 111 9.70 -6.25 -9.23
C VAL A 111 10.97 -5.93 -8.44
N GLU A 112 10.84 -5.51 -7.19
CA GLU A 112 11.97 -5.24 -6.31
C GLU A 112 12.84 -6.48 -6.12
N ALA A 113 12.24 -7.63 -5.80
CA ALA A 113 12.95 -8.89 -5.64
C ALA A 113 13.64 -9.35 -6.93
N TYR A 114 13.07 -9.06 -8.10
CA TYR A 114 13.68 -9.36 -9.38
C TYR A 114 14.98 -8.57 -9.61
N PHE A 115 15.00 -7.28 -9.28
CA PHE A 115 16.15 -6.42 -9.53
C PHE A 115 17.22 -6.51 -8.46
N ILE A 116 16.86 -6.48 -7.18
CA ILE A 116 17.81 -6.42 -6.06
C ILE A 116 17.80 -7.67 -5.18
N GLY A 117 16.92 -8.62 -5.41
CA GLY A 117 16.72 -9.78 -4.55
C GLY A 117 16.07 -9.44 -3.20
N ILE A 118 16.01 -10.43 -2.33
CA ILE A 118 15.53 -10.25 -0.96
C ILE A 118 16.76 -10.14 -0.06
N ILE A 119 17.13 -8.92 0.28
CA ILE A 119 18.39 -8.60 0.97
C ILE A 119 18.22 -8.01 2.39
N ALA A 120 17.02 -7.51 2.70
CA ALA A 120 16.75 -6.82 3.96
C ALA A 120 15.51 -7.37 4.68
N PRO A 121 15.52 -7.43 6.03
CA PRO A 121 14.37 -7.86 6.82
C PRO A 121 13.09 -7.04 6.57
N ILE A 122 13.24 -5.75 6.24
CA ILE A 122 12.10 -4.87 5.93
C ILE A 122 11.29 -5.35 4.73
N GLN A 123 11.90 -6.04 3.77
CA GLN A 123 11.21 -6.62 2.62
C GLN A 123 10.23 -7.71 3.04
N TYR A 124 10.59 -8.55 4.01
CA TYR A 124 9.68 -9.55 4.59
C TYR A 124 8.52 -8.88 5.34
N VAL A 125 8.81 -7.87 6.14
CA VAL A 125 7.78 -7.10 6.87
C VAL A 125 6.80 -6.47 5.89
N THR A 126 7.29 -5.84 4.83
CA THR A 126 6.46 -5.22 3.79
C THR A 126 5.66 -6.27 3.02
N ALA A 127 6.25 -7.43 2.71
CA ALA A 127 5.56 -8.52 2.03
C ALA A 127 4.40 -9.08 2.88
N ILE A 128 4.61 -9.33 4.14
CA ILE A 128 3.57 -9.80 5.07
C ILE A 128 2.48 -8.75 5.21
N ASN A 129 2.85 -7.49 5.41
CA ASN A 129 1.90 -6.39 5.52
C ASN A 129 1.05 -6.22 4.24
N GLY A 130 1.69 -6.25 3.07
CA GLY A 130 1.00 -6.17 1.79
C GLY A 130 0.07 -7.36 1.53
N LEU A 131 0.48 -8.56 1.90
CA LEU A 131 -0.36 -9.76 1.83
C LEU A 131 -1.58 -9.64 2.75
N LEU A 132 -1.42 -9.12 3.96
CA LEU A 132 -2.53 -8.89 4.88
C LEU A 132 -3.50 -7.84 4.35
N ILE A 133 -2.99 -6.75 3.75
CA ILE A 133 -3.83 -5.73 3.10
C ILE A 133 -4.61 -6.30 1.92
N LEU A 134 -4.05 -7.28 1.21
CA LEU A 134 -4.74 -7.97 0.12
C LEU A 134 -5.81 -8.95 0.63
N VAL A 135 -5.50 -9.72 1.66
CA VAL A 135 -6.34 -10.85 2.13
C VAL A 135 -7.43 -10.39 3.10
N LEU A 136 -7.13 -9.51 4.05
CA LEU A 136 -8.10 -9.07 5.07
C LEU A 136 -9.41 -8.50 4.48
N PRO A 137 -9.40 -7.66 3.43
CA PRO A 137 -10.64 -7.19 2.82
C PRO A 137 -11.54 -8.32 2.30
N LEU A 138 -10.96 -9.46 1.93
CA LEU A 138 -11.69 -10.61 1.38
C LEU A 138 -12.40 -11.44 2.45
N ILE A 139 -12.08 -11.23 3.72
CA ILE A 139 -12.77 -11.91 4.82
C ILE A 139 -14.27 -11.54 4.79
N PRO A 140 -15.18 -12.52 4.93
CA PRO A 140 -16.62 -12.28 4.80
C PRO A 140 -17.16 -11.14 5.66
N SER A 141 -16.63 -10.94 6.86
CA SER A 141 -17.05 -9.86 7.76
C SER A 141 -16.77 -8.45 7.20
N ILE A 142 -15.64 -8.25 6.52
CA ILE A 142 -15.30 -6.99 5.86
C ILE A 142 -15.99 -6.92 4.50
N LYS A 143 -15.86 -7.96 3.69
CA LYS A 143 -16.40 -8.00 2.34
C LYS A 143 -17.89 -7.68 2.31
N ASN A 144 -18.70 -8.33 3.16
CA ASN A 144 -20.14 -8.11 3.23
C ASN A 144 -20.49 -6.72 3.76
N TYR A 145 -19.67 -6.16 4.65
CA TYR A 145 -19.87 -4.80 5.18
C TYR A 145 -19.76 -3.71 4.09
N TYR A 146 -18.95 -3.92 3.05
CA TYR A 146 -18.74 -2.96 1.95
C TYR A 146 -19.49 -3.31 0.67
N ARG A 147 -20.22 -4.42 0.64
CA ARG A 147 -21.02 -4.81 -0.53
C ARG A 147 -22.22 -3.87 -0.69
N TRP A 148 -22.47 -3.45 -1.93
CA TRP A 148 -23.72 -2.76 -2.27
C TRP A 148 -24.89 -3.75 -2.25
N HIS A 149 -26.01 -3.31 -1.66
CA HIS A 149 -27.27 -4.06 -1.62
C HIS A 149 -28.26 -3.43 -2.58
#